data_155aa36d7784953ce3d5a17d004fa19b
#
_entry.id   155aa36d7784953ce3d5a17d004fa19b
#
_cell.length_a   1.000
_cell.length_b   1.000
_cell.length_c   1.000
_cell.angle_alpha   90.00
_cell.angle_beta   90.00
_cell.angle_gamma   90.00
#
_symmetry.space_group_name_H-M   'P 1'
#
loop_
_entity.id
_entity.type
_entity.pdbx_description
1 polymer ?
#
loop_
_entity_poly.entity_id
_entity_poly.type
_entity_poly.pdbx_seq_one_letter_code
_entity_poly.pdbx_strand_id
1 'polypeptide(L)'
;DVLRHHPVKVCLFMLNFANPTGSHVPDARRRALIELLDRHDVPLIEDDVYAELYFGADAPLCSKAVDPNGRVMHVSSFSKCLAPGYRIGWVAAGRYAGLIQRQKLSTSLATTVPVQIALADYLKQGGYENHLRHLRRTLAAHEAALVEAVEAHFPEGTRLARPAGGYFLWVELPRQVDALALHRQALAQGISLAPGPIFSAKREFGHCIRLNFGHPFDARARDAVASLGRWVCEQASTGGFSVPIENSTG
;
A
#
# COMPACT_ATOMS: atom_id res chain seq x y z
N ASP A 1 -1.06 16.03 18.47
CA ASP A 1 -1.93 15.68 19.63
C ASP A 1 -1.56 14.34 20.24
N VAL A 2 -1.47 13.22 19.49
CA VAL A 2 -1.17 11.88 20.05
C VAL A 2 0.10 11.88 20.91
N LEU A 3 1.21 12.43 20.42
CA LEU A 3 2.49 12.46 21.16
C LEU A 3 2.45 13.30 22.45
N ARG A 4 1.47 14.19 22.59
CA ARG A 4 1.29 14.99 23.81
C ARG A 4 0.50 14.28 24.90
N HIS A 5 -0.40 13.38 24.51
CA HIS A 5 -1.37 12.77 25.40
C HIS A 5 -1.13 11.27 25.64
N HIS A 6 -0.23 10.65 24.88
CA HIS A 6 0.06 9.22 24.96
C HIS A 6 1.56 8.93 25.03
N PRO A 7 1.99 7.96 25.85
CA PRO A 7 3.40 7.55 25.96
C PRO A 7 3.82 6.68 24.75
N VAL A 8 3.88 7.29 23.56
CA VAL A 8 4.26 6.59 22.32
C VAL A 8 5.72 6.14 22.42
N LYS A 9 5.95 4.84 22.24
CA LYS A 9 7.29 4.23 22.28
C LYS A 9 7.98 4.15 20.93
N VAL A 10 7.21 4.05 19.86
CA VAL A 10 7.68 3.95 18.47
C VAL A 10 6.52 4.27 17.52
N CYS A 11 6.84 4.85 16.37
CA CYS A 11 5.92 4.96 15.24
C CYS A 11 6.32 3.95 14.16
N LEU A 12 5.32 3.35 13.53
CA LEU A 12 5.47 2.54 12.31
C LEU A 12 4.66 3.19 11.22
N PHE A 13 5.31 3.66 10.15
CA PHE A 13 4.66 4.29 9.02
C PHE A 13 5.16 3.74 7.69
N MET A 14 4.24 3.69 6.72
CA MET A 14 4.52 3.49 5.31
C MET A 14 4.26 4.83 4.62
N LEU A 15 5.32 5.58 4.31
CA LEU A 15 5.22 6.97 3.84
C LEU A 15 5.27 7.09 2.32
N ASN A 16 5.68 6.01 1.61
CA ASN A 16 5.72 5.93 0.16
C ASN A 16 4.77 4.84 -0.33
N PHE A 17 3.79 5.22 -1.14
CA PHE A 17 2.85 4.32 -1.83
C PHE A 17 2.18 3.32 -0.88
N ALA A 18 1.67 3.86 0.22
CA ALA A 18 1.16 3.09 1.36
C ALA A 18 0.10 2.05 0.97
N ASN A 19 0.20 0.87 1.55
CA ASN A 19 -0.86 -0.12 1.49
C ASN A 19 -1.88 0.14 2.61
N PRO A 20 -3.18 0.36 2.34
CA PRO A 20 -3.88 0.08 1.08
C PRO A 20 -4.06 1.28 0.14
N THR A 21 -3.77 2.50 0.56
CA THR A 21 -4.24 3.73 -0.06
C THR A 21 -3.47 4.19 -1.30
N GLY A 22 -2.28 3.64 -1.55
CA GLY A 22 -1.36 4.16 -2.58
C GLY A 22 -0.81 5.55 -2.26
N SER A 23 -1.09 6.09 -1.07
CA SER A 23 -0.72 7.45 -0.70
C SER A 23 0.80 7.63 -0.57
N HIS A 24 1.24 8.85 -0.86
CA HIS A 24 2.61 9.30 -0.70
C HIS A 24 2.64 10.58 0.15
N VAL A 25 3.55 10.62 1.12
CA VAL A 25 3.73 11.79 1.98
C VAL A 25 4.73 12.75 1.33
N PRO A 26 4.33 14.00 1.01
CA PRO A 26 5.22 14.99 0.43
C PRO A 26 6.45 15.29 1.30
N ASP A 27 7.57 15.61 0.68
CA ASP A 27 8.88 15.81 1.33
C ASP A 27 8.83 16.84 2.47
N ALA A 28 8.14 17.95 2.29
CA ALA A 28 8.00 18.97 3.34
C ALA A 28 7.29 18.43 4.59
N ARG A 29 6.23 17.62 4.40
CA ARG A 29 5.51 16.99 5.50
C ARG A 29 6.34 15.88 6.16
N ARG A 30 7.12 15.17 5.38
CA ARG A 30 8.04 14.15 5.87
C ARG A 30 9.11 14.77 6.76
N ARG A 31 9.75 15.86 6.34
CA ARG A 31 10.71 16.61 7.15
C ARG A 31 10.09 17.09 8.47
N ALA A 32 8.91 17.69 8.40
CA ALA A 32 8.20 18.14 9.59
C ALA A 32 7.83 16.97 10.55
N LEU A 33 7.50 15.79 10.00
CA LEU A 33 7.28 14.59 10.81
C LEU A 33 8.55 14.15 11.53
N ILE A 34 9.69 14.09 10.84
CA ILE A 34 10.98 13.68 11.44
C ILE A 34 11.40 14.67 12.53
N GLU A 35 11.28 15.96 12.29
CA GLU A 35 11.54 17.00 13.30
C GLU A 35 10.61 16.86 14.53
N LEU A 36 9.33 16.54 14.29
CA LEU A 36 8.37 16.32 15.38
C LEU A 36 8.76 15.10 16.23
N LEU A 37 9.06 13.97 15.59
CA LEU A 37 9.47 12.74 16.27
C LEU A 37 10.79 12.92 17.02
N ASP A 38 11.72 13.70 16.45
CA ASP A 38 13.00 14.02 17.07
C ASP A 38 12.82 14.84 18.35
N ARG A 39 11.96 15.86 18.34
CA ARG A 39 11.62 16.66 19.54
C ARG A 39 11.00 15.84 20.68
N HIS A 40 10.30 14.77 20.36
CA HIS A 40 9.64 13.90 21.34
C HIS A 40 10.46 12.64 21.68
N ASP A 41 11.67 12.51 21.14
CA ASP A 41 12.53 11.32 21.29
C ASP A 41 11.86 9.99 20.88
N VAL A 42 10.99 10.04 19.86
CA VAL A 42 10.22 8.87 19.41
C VAL A 42 10.87 8.27 18.15
N PRO A 43 11.27 6.98 18.18
CA PRO A 43 11.77 6.27 17.01
C PRO A 43 10.71 6.10 15.92
N LEU A 44 11.17 6.08 14.66
CA LEU A 44 10.36 5.73 13.50
C LEU A 44 10.85 4.42 12.88
N ILE A 45 9.97 3.46 12.70
CA ILE A 45 10.13 2.36 11.76
C ILE A 45 9.44 2.79 10.46
N GLU A 46 10.22 3.05 9.43
CA GLU A 46 9.73 3.36 8.09
C GLU A 46 9.70 2.08 7.26
N ASP A 47 8.49 1.56 6.98
CA ASP A 47 8.31 0.47 6.03
C ASP A 47 8.25 1.05 4.62
N ASP A 48 9.31 0.82 3.85
CA ASP A 48 9.54 1.46 2.56
C ASP A 48 9.68 0.44 1.41
N VAL A 49 8.97 -0.68 1.50
CA VAL A 49 9.05 -1.78 0.52
C VAL A 49 8.56 -1.42 -0.88
N TYR A 50 7.85 -0.30 -1.05
CA TYR A 50 7.34 0.17 -2.33
C TYR A 50 8.10 1.37 -2.91
N ALA A 51 9.05 1.96 -2.20
CA ALA A 51 9.74 3.19 -2.63
C ALA A 51 10.33 3.12 -4.04
N GLU A 52 10.87 1.97 -4.42
CA GLU A 52 11.45 1.73 -5.75
C GLU A 52 10.42 1.73 -6.90
N LEU A 53 9.13 1.74 -6.60
CA LEU A 53 8.04 1.59 -7.58
C LEU A 53 7.37 2.94 -7.92
N TYR A 54 8.11 4.01 -7.93
CA TYR A 54 7.62 5.35 -8.30
C TYR A 54 7.44 5.52 -9.81
N PHE A 55 6.48 6.36 -10.24
CA PHE A 55 6.18 6.62 -11.65
C PHE A 55 6.77 7.93 -12.16
N GLY A 56 7.17 8.83 -11.28
CA GLY A 56 7.81 10.11 -11.63
C GLY A 56 9.25 9.97 -12.10
N ALA A 57 9.89 11.12 -12.34
CA ALA A 57 11.31 11.18 -12.70
C ALA A 57 12.23 10.92 -11.50
N ASP A 58 11.80 11.39 -10.31
CA ASP A 58 12.61 11.36 -9.10
C ASP A 58 12.09 10.32 -8.11
N ALA A 59 13.04 9.63 -7.46
CA ALA A 59 12.73 8.73 -6.37
C ALA A 59 12.18 9.51 -5.16
N PRO A 60 11.21 8.94 -4.41
CA PRO A 60 10.72 9.59 -3.20
C PRO A 60 11.80 9.73 -2.14
N LEU A 61 11.73 10.80 -1.35
CA LEU A 61 12.63 11.01 -0.23
C LEU A 61 12.50 9.86 0.78
N CYS A 62 13.64 9.30 1.20
CA CYS A 62 13.71 8.39 2.35
C CYS A 62 13.80 9.21 3.64
N SER A 63 13.00 8.90 4.66
CA SER A 63 13.04 9.59 5.94
C SER A 63 14.41 9.49 6.62
N LYS A 64 15.12 8.39 6.39
CA LYS A 64 16.48 8.17 6.87
C LYS A 64 17.47 9.21 6.37
N ALA A 65 17.28 9.76 5.16
CA ALA A 65 18.15 10.78 4.58
C ALA A 65 18.08 12.14 5.30
N VAL A 66 17.00 12.36 6.06
CA VAL A 66 16.74 13.61 6.80
C VAL A 66 16.67 13.39 8.32
N ASP A 67 17.21 12.28 8.80
CA ASP A 67 17.24 11.87 10.20
C ASP A 67 18.59 12.27 10.86
N PRO A 68 18.66 13.39 11.60
CA PRO A 68 19.93 13.89 12.14
C PRO A 68 20.46 13.06 13.31
N ASN A 69 19.58 12.37 14.02
CA ASN A 69 19.91 11.69 15.28
C ASN A 69 19.85 10.14 15.20
N GLY A 70 19.70 9.59 13.99
CA GLY A 70 19.70 8.14 13.78
C GLY A 70 18.48 7.42 14.38
N ARG A 71 17.33 8.10 14.53
CA ARG A 71 16.10 7.55 15.10
C ARG A 71 15.25 6.77 14.09
N VAL A 72 15.47 6.95 12.80
CA VAL A 72 14.76 6.25 11.74
C VAL A 72 15.39 4.87 11.53
N MET A 73 14.59 3.85 11.65
CA MET A 73 14.87 2.49 11.19
C MET A 73 14.19 2.30 9.84
N HIS A 74 14.94 2.46 8.75
CA HIS A 74 14.42 2.28 7.40
C HIS A 74 14.45 0.81 7.03
N VAL A 75 13.28 0.26 6.71
CA VAL A 75 13.07 -1.15 6.40
C VAL A 75 12.61 -1.29 4.95
N SER A 76 13.25 -2.18 4.19
CA SER A 76 12.83 -2.49 2.85
C SER A 76 13.13 -3.94 2.47
N SER A 77 12.70 -4.38 1.28
CA SER A 77 12.94 -5.72 0.78
C SER A 77 12.92 -5.79 -0.74
N PHE A 78 13.50 -6.86 -1.27
CA PHE A 78 13.43 -7.19 -2.70
C PHE A 78 12.12 -7.89 -3.10
N SER A 79 11.23 -8.16 -2.14
CA SER A 79 10.00 -8.92 -2.39
C SER A 79 9.02 -8.22 -3.32
N LYS A 80 9.01 -6.87 -3.32
CA LYS A 80 8.06 -6.09 -4.12
C LYS A 80 8.64 -5.55 -5.41
N CYS A 81 9.95 -5.37 -5.46
CA CYS A 81 10.64 -4.77 -6.61
C CYS A 81 11.44 -5.79 -7.44
N LEU A 82 11.63 -7.03 -6.96
CA LEU A 82 12.38 -8.06 -7.69
C LEU A 82 11.70 -9.42 -7.62
N ALA A 83 11.75 -10.11 -6.48
CA ALA A 83 11.23 -11.47 -6.36
C ALA A 83 10.74 -11.79 -4.94
N PRO A 84 9.43 -12.01 -4.73
CA PRO A 84 8.88 -12.30 -3.41
C PRO A 84 9.38 -13.62 -2.83
N GLY A 85 9.72 -14.61 -3.68
CA GLY A 85 10.22 -15.91 -3.26
C GLY A 85 11.63 -15.91 -2.64
N TYR A 86 12.42 -14.87 -2.87
CA TYR A 86 13.77 -14.76 -2.30
C TYR A 86 13.80 -14.53 -0.80
N ARG A 87 12.76 -13.95 -0.23
CA ARG A 87 12.62 -13.67 1.19
C ARG A 87 13.79 -12.87 1.77
N ILE A 88 14.34 -11.93 1.00
CA ILE A 88 15.43 -11.03 1.42
C ILE A 88 14.89 -9.62 1.63
N GLY A 89 15.20 -9.07 2.79
CA GLY A 89 14.98 -7.69 3.16
C GLY A 89 16.15 -7.17 3.99
N TRP A 90 16.11 -5.90 4.29
CA TRP A 90 17.17 -5.23 5.04
C TRP A 90 16.60 -4.10 5.91
N VAL A 91 17.39 -3.69 6.89
CA VAL A 91 17.09 -2.55 7.75
C VAL A 91 18.33 -1.67 7.93
N ALA A 92 18.19 -0.38 7.62
CA ALA A 92 19.16 0.64 8.01
C ALA A 92 18.73 1.22 9.35
N ALA A 93 19.16 0.57 10.43
CA ALA A 93 18.60 0.75 11.77
C ALA A 93 19.15 1.97 12.55
N GLY A 94 20.08 2.73 11.97
CA GLY A 94 20.63 3.91 12.63
C GLY A 94 21.28 3.58 13.98
N ARG A 95 20.98 4.37 14.99
CA ARG A 95 21.51 4.16 16.36
C ARG A 95 21.06 2.84 17.01
N TYR A 96 20.04 2.18 16.47
CA TYR A 96 19.50 0.91 16.97
C TYR A 96 20.16 -0.32 16.33
N ALA A 97 21.18 -0.16 15.45
CA ALA A 97 21.78 -1.27 14.69
C ALA A 97 22.26 -2.43 15.60
N GLY A 98 22.98 -2.13 16.69
CA GLY A 98 23.45 -3.16 17.62
C GLY A 98 22.32 -3.89 18.35
N LEU A 99 21.22 -3.20 18.66
CA LEU A 99 20.04 -3.81 19.26
C LEU A 99 19.35 -4.77 18.26
N ILE A 100 19.10 -4.29 17.04
CA ILE A 100 18.45 -5.05 15.97
C ILE A 100 19.29 -6.30 15.62
N GLN A 101 20.62 -6.16 15.54
CA GLN A 101 21.50 -7.29 15.29
C GLN A 101 21.37 -8.38 16.37
N ARG A 102 21.36 -8.01 17.65
CA ARG A 102 21.16 -8.97 18.76
C ARG A 102 19.79 -9.63 18.71
N GLN A 103 18.73 -8.84 18.45
CA GLN A 103 17.39 -9.40 18.34
C GLN A 103 17.26 -10.35 17.13
N LYS A 104 17.86 -10.00 15.99
CA LYS A 104 17.88 -10.87 14.82
C LYS A 104 18.56 -12.20 15.13
N LEU A 105 19.69 -12.19 15.83
CA LEU A 105 20.41 -13.42 16.22
C LEU A 105 19.52 -14.36 17.05
N SER A 106 18.76 -13.81 18.01
CA SER A 106 17.90 -14.61 18.89
C SER A 106 16.58 -15.05 18.24
N THR A 107 16.09 -14.37 17.20
CA THR A 107 14.78 -14.65 16.58
C THR A 107 14.86 -15.46 15.29
N SER A 108 15.82 -15.20 14.43
CA SER A 108 15.92 -15.81 13.10
C SER A 108 17.31 -16.34 12.73
N LEU A 109 18.30 -16.17 13.60
CA LEU A 109 19.69 -16.56 13.46
C LEU A 109 20.34 -16.00 12.20
N ALA A 110 20.09 -16.62 11.02
CA ALA A 110 20.66 -16.22 9.74
C ALA A 110 19.60 -16.21 8.62
N THR A 111 19.83 -15.36 7.64
CA THR A 111 19.07 -15.36 6.37
C THR A 111 19.80 -16.29 5.38
N THR A 112 19.07 -16.92 4.46
CA THR A 112 19.57 -17.88 3.46
C THR A 112 20.75 -17.31 2.66
N VAL A 113 21.95 -17.84 2.87
CA VAL A 113 23.20 -17.30 2.29
C VAL A 113 23.27 -17.44 0.75
N PRO A 114 22.92 -18.59 0.12
CA PRO A 114 22.98 -18.71 -1.32
C PRO A 114 22.17 -17.64 -2.06
N VAL A 115 20.98 -17.30 -1.56
CA VAL A 115 20.13 -16.25 -2.14
C VAL A 115 20.77 -14.88 -1.98
N GLN A 116 21.43 -14.59 -0.86
CA GLN A 116 22.14 -13.32 -0.67
C GLN A 116 23.32 -13.18 -1.66
N ILE A 117 24.08 -14.26 -1.91
CA ILE A 117 25.18 -14.26 -2.87
C ILE A 117 24.65 -14.01 -4.28
N ALA A 118 23.64 -14.76 -4.71
CA ALA A 118 23.04 -14.60 -6.03
C ALA A 118 22.50 -13.17 -6.24
N LEU A 119 21.84 -12.61 -5.23
CA LEU A 119 21.34 -11.25 -5.28
C LEU A 119 22.47 -10.22 -5.35
N ALA A 120 23.53 -10.39 -4.56
CA ALA A 120 24.71 -9.52 -4.57
C ALA A 120 25.38 -9.51 -5.97
N ASP A 121 25.51 -10.67 -6.59
CA ASP A 121 26.06 -10.78 -7.94
C ASP A 121 25.18 -10.12 -8.99
N TYR A 122 23.85 -10.31 -8.91
CA TYR A 122 22.91 -9.63 -9.79
C TYR A 122 22.98 -8.10 -9.67
N LEU A 123 23.05 -7.58 -8.43
CA LEU A 123 23.18 -6.14 -8.18
C LEU A 123 24.49 -5.58 -8.76
N LYS A 124 25.62 -6.29 -8.60
CA LYS A 124 26.93 -5.89 -9.15
C LYS A 124 26.96 -5.81 -10.68
N GLN A 125 26.17 -6.65 -11.35
CA GLN A 125 26.10 -6.67 -12.81
C GLN A 125 25.28 -5.51 -13.41
N GLY A 126 24.64 -4.67 -12.60
CA GLY A 126 23.88 -3.50 -13.02
C GLY A 126 22.51 -3.79 -13.66
N GLY A 127 22.07 -5.06 -13.71
CA GLY A 127 20.78 -5.45 -14.27
C GLY A 127 19.57 -4.91 -13.50
N TYR A 128 19.75 -4.63 -12.22
CA TYR A 128 18.68 -4.21 -11.31
C TYR A 128 18.05 -2.87 -11.72
N GLU A 129 18.83 -1.86 -12.07
CA GLU A 129 18.29 -0.55 -12.50
C GLU A 129 17.51 -0.65 -13.82
N ASN A 130 17.96 -1.49 -14.75
CA ASN A 130 17.22 -1.75 -15.98
C ASN A 130 15.89 -2.45 -15.70
N HIS A 131 15.90 -3.41 -14.78
CA HIS A 131 14.70 -4.11 -14.33
C HIS A 131 13.72 -3.13 -13.68
N LEU A 132 14.17 -2.27 -12.77
CA LEU A 132 13.31 -1.28 -12.11
C LEU A 132 12.70 -0.29 -13.10
N ARG A 133 13.48 0.21 -14.05
CA ARG A 133 12.95 1.11 -15.10
C ARG A 133 11.86 0.44 -15.94
N HIS A 134 12.04 -0.83 -16.28
CA HIS A 134 11.04 -1.59 -17.00
C HIS A 134 9.79 -1.82 -16.14
N LEU A 135 9.97 -2.24 -14.89
CA LEU A 135 8.89 -2.50 -13.93
C LEU A 135 8.06 -1.24 -13.69
N ARG A 136 8.69 -0.08 -13.44
CA ARG A 136 8.01 1.21 -13.24
C ARG A 136 7.14 1.59 -14.43
N ARG A 137 7.67 1.47 -15.65
CA ARG A 137 6.89 1.76 -16.88
C ARG A 137 5.71 0.81 -17.05
N THR A 138 5.91 -0.47 -16.79
CA THR A 138 4.85 -1.48 -16.87
C THR A 138 3.75 -1.22 -15.86
N LEU A 139 4.12 -0.93 -14.60
CA LEU A 139 3.15 -0.63 -13.54
C LEU A 139 2.37 0.66 -13.82
N ALA A 140 3.03 1.71 -14.31
CA ALA A 140 2.36 2.95 -14.68
C ALA A 140 1.34 2.74 -15.83
N ALA A 141 1.67 1.90 -16.82
CA ALA A 141 0.74 1.55 -17.89
C ALA A 141 -0.47 0.73 -17.37
N HIS A 142 -0.23 -0.22 -16.45
CA HIS A 142 -1.30 -1.00 -15.84
C HIS A 142 -2.19 -0.14 -14.94
N GLU A 143 -1.61 0.79 -14.17
CA GLU A 143 -2.36 1.75 -13.35
C GLU A 143 -3.29 2.60 -14.22
N ALA A 144 -2.75 3.20 -15.28
CA ALA A 144 -3.52 4.05 -16.19
C ALA A 144 -4.71 3.29 -16.81
N ALA A 145 -4.48 2.07 -17.29
CA ALA A 145 -5.53 1.22 -17.87
C ALA A 145 -6.59 0.78 -16.83
N LEU A 146 -6.17 0.49 -15.59
CA LEU A 146 -7.10 0.16 -14.51
C LEU A 146 -7.96 1.37 -14.13
N VAL A 147 -7.35 2.56 -14.00
CA VAL A 147 -8.07 3.80 -13.68
C VAL A 147 -9.09 4.11 -14.77
N GLU A 148 -8.71 4.08 -16.04
CA GLU A 148 -9.62 4.28 -17.18
C GLU A 148 -10.81 3.30 -17.13
N ALA A 149 -10.57 2.03 -16.82
CA ALA A 149 -11.63 1.04 -16.73
C ALA A 149 -12.55 1.28 -15.53
N VAL A 150 -12.03 1.72 -14.38
CA VAL A 150 -12.86 2.11 -13.23
C VAL A 150 -13.70 3.34 -13.57
N GLU A 151 -13.11 4.38 -14.17
CA GLU A 151 -13.83 5.60 -14.58
C GLU A 151 -14.92 5.29 -15.60
N ALA A 152 -14.73 4.31 -16.50
CA ALA A 152 -15.70 3.94 -17.52
C ALA A 152 -16.87 3.08 -17.00
N HIS A 153 -16.67 2.28 -15.97
CA HIS A 153 -17.65 1.26 -15.58
C HIS A 153 -18.29 1.47 -14.21
N PHE A 154 -17.67 2.27 -13.33
CA PHE A 154 -18.19 2.48 -11.99
C PHE A 154 -19.16 3.66 -11.96
N PRO A 155 -20.15 3.68 -11.04
CA PRO A 155 -21.17 4.73 -11.01
C PRO A 155 -20.61 6.07 -10.57
N GLU A 156 -21.36 7.14 -10.87
CA GLU A 156 -21.14 8.46 -10.32
C GLU A 156 -21.06 8.41 -8.77
N GLY A 157 -20.21 9.23 -8.18
CA GLY A 157 -19.91 9.21 -6.73
C GLY A 157 -18.77 8.27 -6.34
N THR A 158 -18.25 7.45 -7.27
CA THR A 158 -16.99 6.71 -7.07
C THR A 158 -15.82 7.72 -7.06
N ARG A 159 -14.92 7.57 -6.09
CA ARG A 159 -13.72 8.40 -5.96
C ARG A 159 -12.48 7.54 -5.97
N LEU A 160 -11.46 7.99 -6.63
CA LEU A 160 -10.13 7.40 -6.60
C LEU A 160 -9.07 8.48 -6.61
N ALA A 161 -7.92 8.19 -5.99
CA ALA A 161 -6.73 9.01 -6.10
C ALA A 161 -5.70 8.24 -6.91
N ARG A 162 -5.20 8.83 -8.00
CA ARG A 162 -4.15 8.20 -8.80
C ARG A 162 -2.87 8.11 -7.98
N PRO A 163 -2.35 6.90 -7.71
CA PRO A 163 -1.11 6.75 -6.97
C PRO A 163 0.09 7.17 -7.84
N ALA A 164 1.09 7.78 -7.21
CA ALA A 164 2.35 8.13 -7.88
C ALA A 164 3.35 6.96 -7.94
N GLY A 165 2.91 5.75 -7.59
CA GLY A 165 3.72 4.54 -7.55
C GLY A 165 3.06 3.39 -6.81
N GLY A 166 3.80 2.31 -6.58
CA GLY A 166 3.33 1.13 -5.85
C GLY A 166 2.54 0.14 -6.71
N TYR A 167 1.58 -0.53 -6.08
CA TYR A 167 0.77 -1.60 -6.70
C TYR A 167 -0.73 -1.41 -6.53
N PHE A 168 -1.19 -0.39 -5.77
CA PHE A 168 -2.55 -0.35 -5.26
C PHE A 168 -3.29 0.90 -5.68
N LEU A 169 -4.51 0.69 -6.18
CA LEU A 169 -5.51 1.71 -6.37
C LEU A 169 -6.55 1.58 -5.26
N TRP A 170 -6.71 2.63 -4.46
CA TRP A 170 -7.78 2.74 -3.47
C TRP A 170 -8.98 3.41 -4.09
N VAL A 171 -10.13 2.74 -4.03
CA VAL A 171 -11.38 3.21 -4.62
C VAL A 171 -12.42 3.36 -3.52
N GLU A 172 -12.94 4.56 -3.36
CA GLU A 172 -14.10 4.85 -2.51
C GLU A 172 -15.36 4.75 -3.36
N LEU A 173 -16.17 3.77 -3.10
CA LEU A 173 -17.46 3.53 -3.74
C LEU A 173 -18.53 4.44 -3.12
N PRO A 174 -19.71 4.61 -3.76
CA PRO A 174 -20.85 5.25 -3.12
C PRO A 174 -21.14 4.63 -1.75
N ARG A 175 -21.48 5.45 -0.76
CA ARG A 175 -21.54 5.05 0.67
C ARG A 175 -22.51 3.91 0.97
N GLN A 176 -23.53 3.71 0.12
CA GLN A 176 -24.51 2.63 0.24
C GLN A 176 -23.99 1.27 -0.22
N VAL A 177 -22.83 1.22 -0.88
CA VAL A 177 -22.22 -0.04 -1.35
C VAL A 177 -21.50 -0.74 -0.19
N ASP A 178 -21.80 -2.01 0.03
CA ASP A 178 -21.10 -2.87 0.99
C ASP A 178 -19.92 -3.57 0.30
N ALA A 179 -18.71 -3.13 0.60
CA ALA A 179 -17.47 -3.69 0.05
C ALA A 179 -17.26 -5.17 0.42
N LEU A 180 -17.75 -5.64 1.57
CA LEU A 180 -17.67 -7.06 1.95
C LEU A 180 -18.65 -7.92 1.15
N ALA A 181 -19.86 -7.42 0.91
CA ALA A 181 -20.83 -8.10 0.03
C ALA A 181 -20.30 -8.16 -1.41
N LEU A 182 -19.78 -7.06 -1.92
CA LEU A 182 -19.14 -7.00 -3.25
C LEU A 182 -17.95 -7.98 -3.35
N HIS A 183 -17.10 -8.06 -2.32
CA HIS A 183 -16.00 -9.03 -2.28
C HIS A 183 -16.48 -10.47 -2.37
N ARG A 184 -17.52 -10.85 -1.60
CA ARG A 184 -18.07 -12.21 -1.64
C ARG A 184 -18.65 -12.55 -3.02
N GLN A 185 -19.38 -11.62 -3.62
CA GLN A 185 -19.95 -11.77 -4.97
C GLN A 185 -18.83 -11.93 -6.02
N ALA A 186 -17.82 -11.09 -5.97
CA ALA A 186 -16.66 -11.13 -6.86
C ALA A 186 -15.90 -12.45 -6.75
N LEU A 187 -15.62 -12.89 -5.50
CA LEU A 187 -14.88 -14.12 -5.24
C LEU A 187 -15.61 -15.36 -5.78
N ALA A 188 -16.95 -15.40 -5.69
CA ALA A 188 -17.77 -16.46 -6.28
C ALA A 188 -17.65 -16.55 -7.81
N GLN A 189 -17.20 -15.47 -8.46
CA GLN A 189 -16.94 -15.39 -9.90
C GLN A 189 -15.44 -15.45 -10.24
N GLY A 190 -14.59 -15.83 -9.27
CA GLY A 190 -13.14 -15.92 -9.45
C GLY A 190 -12.41 -14.56 -9.55
N ILE A 191 -13.07 -13.48 -9.11
CA ILE A 191 -12.50 -12.13 -9.08
C ILE A 191 -12.13 -11.81 -7.63
N SER A 192 -10.83 -11.52 -7.38
CA SER A 192 -10.33 -11.15 -6.06
C SER A 192 -10.10 -9.64 -5.96
N LEU A 193 -10.66 -9.03 -4.92
CA LEU A 193 -10.39 -7.65 -4.48
C LEU A 193 -10.23 -7.64 -2.96
N ALA A 194 -9.67 -6.56 -2.43
CA ALA A 194 -9.53 -6.41 -0.99
C ALA A 194 -10.54 -5.37 -0.46
N PRO A 195 -11.54 -5.77 0.35
CA PRO A 195 -12.52 -4.85 0.91
C PRO A 195 -11.91 -3.99 2.03
N GLY A 196 -12.31 -2.72 2.10
CA GLY A 196 -11.75 -1.73 3.02
C GLY A 196 -11.73 -2.12 4.50
N PRO A 197 -12.76 -2.79 5.05
CA PRO A 197 -12.80 -3.17 6.46
C PRO A 197 -11.63 -4.05 6.94
N ILE A 198 -10.95 -4.79 6.06
CA ILE A 198 -9.79 -5.61 6.47
C ILE A 198 -8.56 -4.76 6.84
N PHE A 199 -8.54 -3.49 6.46
CA PHE A 199 -7.43 -2.57 6.73
C PHE A 199 -7.66 -1.69 7.98
N SER A 200 -8.78 -1.88 8.69
CA SER A 200 -9.12 -1.10 9.88
C SER A 200 -9.47 -2.02 11.06
N ALA A 201 -8.81 -1.80 12.19
CA ALA A 201 -9.13 -2.51 13.43
C ALA A 201 -10.58 -2.23 13.91
N LYS A 202 -11.15 -1.08 13.52
CA LYS A 202 -12.53 -0.67 13.82
C LYS A 202 -13.51 -1.06 12.71
N ARG A 203 -13.06 -1.79 11.68
CA ARG A 203 -13.84 -2.15 10.48
C ARG A 203 -14.45 -0.95 9.75
N GLU A 204 -13.75 0.17 9.76
CA GLU A 204 -14.07 1.36 8.96
C GLU A 204 -13.90 1.07 7.45
N PHE A 205 -14.19 2.06 6.61
CA PHE A 205 -14.06 1.95 5.15
C PHE A 205 -14.97 0.90 4.50
N GLY A 206 -16.20 0.72 5.05
CA GLY A 206 -17.15 -0.28 4.60
C GLY A 206 -17.54 -0.20 3.11
N HIS A 207 -17.37 0.98 2.50
CA HIS A 207 -17.64 1.26 1.08
C HIS A 207 -16.37 1.40 0.23
N CYS A 208 -15.20 1.04 0.77
CA CYS A 208 -13.94 1.17 0.04
C CYS A 208 -13.40 -0.19 -0.40
N ILE A 209 -12.69 -0.21 -1.52
CA ILE A 209 -11.98 -1.38 -2.01
C ILE A 209 -10.55 -1.02 -2.42
N ARG A 210 -9.64 -1.99 -2.32
CA ARG A 210 -8.31 -1.89 -2.90
C ARG A 210 -8.21 -2.83 -4.10
N LEU A 211 -7.86 -2.26 -5.25
CA LEU A 211 -7.52 -2.99 -6.46
C LEU A 211 -5.99 -3.07 -6.61
N ASN A 212 -5.50 -4.08 -7.35
CA ASN A 212 -4.08 -4.30 -7.56
C ASN A 212 -3.78 -4.26 -9.07
N PHE A 213 -2.81 -3.43 -9.49
CA PHE A 213 -2.37 -3.32 -10.88
C PHE A 213 -1.00 -3.97 -11.15
N GLY A 214 -0.52 -4.84 -10.24
CA GLY A 214 0.74 -5.57 -10.41
C GLY A 214 0.68 -6.74 -11.42
N HIS A 215 -0.50 -7.05 -11.98
CA HIS A 215 -0.68 -8.04 -13.03
C HIS A 215 -0.97 -7.36 -14.38
N PRO A 216 -0.69 -8.03 -15.51
CA PRO A 216 -1.05 -7.51 -16.82
C PRO A 216 -2.53 -7.14 -16.91
N PHE A 217 -2.83 -5.96 -17.46
CA PHE A 217 -4.19 -5.49 -17.67
C PHE A 217 -4.70 -5.99 -19.03
N ASP A 218 -4.98 -7.29 -19.11
CA ASP A 218 -5.48 -7.99 -20.29
C ASP A 218 -7.02 -7.95 -20.42
N ALA A 219 -7.57 -8.68 -21.40
CA ALA A 219 -9.02 -8.77 -21.61
C ALA A 219 -9.75 -9.30 -20.37
N ARG A 220 -9.19 -10.32 -19.70
CA ARG A 220 -9.77 -10.90 -18.47
C ARG A 220 -9.84 -9.88 -17.33
N ALA A 221 -8.80 -9.07 -17.17
CA ALA A 221 -8.78 -8.00 -16.16
C ALA A 221 -9.82 -6.92 -16.49
N ARG A 222 -9.96 -6.52 -17.77
CA ARG A 222 -10.99 -5.57 -18.21
C ARG A 222 -12.41 -6.08 -17.92
N ASP A 223 -12.69 -7.33 -18.27
CA ASP A 223 -14.00 -7.97 -18.04
C ASP A 223 -14.32 -8.07 -16.55
N ALA A 224 -13.30 -8.34 -15.72
CA ALA A 224 -13.43 -8.35 -14.27
C ALA A 224 -13.80 -6.98 -13.72
N VAL A 225 -13.13 -5.90 -14.15
CA VAL A 225 -13.43 -4.52 -13.72
C VAL A 225 -14.82 -4.10 -14.20
N ALA A 226 -15.20 -4.42 -15.44
CA ALA A 226 -16.55 -4.15 -15.96
C ALA A 226 -17.63 -4.88 -15.14
N SER A 227 -17.37 -6.12 -14.73
CA SER A 227 -18.30 -6.89 -13.86
C SER A 227 -18.42 -6.27 -12.48
N LEU A 228 -17.29 -5.86 -11.87
CA LEU A 228 -17.31 -5.13 -10.60
C LEU A 228 -18.14 -3.84 -10.71
N GLY A 229 -17.93 -3.05 -11.77
CA GLY A 229 -18.67 -1.83 -12.02
C GLY A 229 -20.18 -2.06 -12.07
N ARG A 230 -20.65 -3.09 -12.80
CA ARG A 230 -22.08 -3.45 -12.85
C ARG A 230 -22.63 -3.76 -11.45
N TRP A 231 -21.94 -4.59 -10.67
CA TRP A 231 -22.40 -4.94 -9.32
C TRP A 231 -22.40 -3.76 -8.35
N VAL A 232 -21.45 -2.84 -8.51
CA VAL A 232 -21.44 -1.58 -7.75
C VAL A 232 -22.64 -0.71 -8.14
N CYS A 233 -22.97 -0.59 -9.44
CA CYS A 233 -24.17 0.12 -9.92
C CYS A 233 -25.45 -0.49 -9.35
N GLU A 234 -25.58 -1.82 -9.36
CA GLU A 234 -26.74 -2.55 -8.82
C GLU A 234 -26.92 -2.26 -7.32
N GLN A 235 -25.85 -2.37 -6.53
CA GLN A 235 -25.90 -2.07 -5.10
C GLN A 235 -26.19 -0.60 -4.81
N ALA A 236 -25.60 0.31 -5.59
CA ALA A 236 -25.83 1.75 -5.44
C ALA A 236 -27.30 2.13 -5.74
N SER A 237 -27.94 1.45 -6.70
CA SER A 237 -29.33 1.69 -7.07
C SER A 237 -30.32 1.11 -6.05
N THR A 238 -30.02 -0.04 -5.45
CA THR A 238 -30.89 -0.72 -4.48
C THR A 238 -30.81 -0.12 -3.07
N GLY A 239 -29.70 0.50 -2.70
CA GLY A 239 -29.52 1.18 -1.40
C GLY A 239 -30.30 2.49 -1.25
N GLY A 240 -30.92 3.01 -2.30
CA GLY A 240 -31.77 4.21 -2.27
C GLY A 240 -33.21 3.99 -1.73
N PHE A 241 -33.64 2.77 -1.53
CA PHE A 241 -34.92 2.44 -0.91
C PHE A 241 -34.76 2.12 0.58
N SER A 242 -34.66 3.15 1.41
CA SER A 242 -34.96 3.01 2.84
C SER A 242 -36.47 2.82 2.96
N VAL A 243 -36.90 1.58 3.22
CA VAL A 243 -38.27 1.30 3.66
C VAL A 243 -38.46 2.06 4.98
N PRO A 244 -39.51 2.90 5.13
CA PRO A 244 -39.83 3.50 6.42
C PRO A 244 -40.12 2.36 7.41
N ILE A 245 -39.45 2.36 8.56
CA ILE A 245 -39.85 1.51 9.68
C ILE A 245 -41.22 2.02 10.12
N GLU A 246 -42.29 1.33 9.76
CA GLU A 246 -43.57 1.51 10.40
C GLU A 246 -43.43 1.15 11.90
N ASN A 247 -43.41 2.19 12.73
CA ASN A 247 -43.58 2.04 14.15
C ASN A 247 -45.00 1.48 14.41
N SER A 248 -45.11 0.18 14.52
CA SER A 248 -46.31 -0.45 15.11
C SER A 248 -46.26 -0.25 16.63
N THR A 249 -46.85 0.85 17.07
CA THR A 249 -47.33 0.99 18.43
C THR A 249 -48.49 0.02 18.59
N GLY A 250 -48.37 -0.92 19.51
CA GLY A 250 -49.40 -1.83 19.98
C GLY A 250 -48.93 -2.52 21.25
#